data_44a24a96ad2b6a8989042a5f58557adb
#
_entry.id   44a24a96ad2b6a8989042a5f58557adb
#
_cell.length_a   1.000
_cell.length_b   1.000
_cell.length_c   1.000
_cell.angle_alpha   90.00
_cell.angle_beta   90.00
_cell.angle_gamma   90.00
#
_symmetry.space_group_name_H-M   'P 1'
#
loop_
_entity.id
_entity.type
_entity.pdbx_description
1 polymer ?
#
loop_
_entity_poly.entity_id
_entity_poly.type
_entity_poly.pdbx_seq_one_letter_code
_entity_poly.pdbx_strand_id
1 'polypeptide(L)' 'MMKFSVPKMKCGGCADSVTAALRKLDATAPIEIDLDAKEVEFGGNASRDAVVSALAAAGYPAANAQ' A
#
# COMPACT_ATOMS: atom_id res chain seq x y z
N MET A 1 7.66 -3.71 9.87
CA MET A 1 6.96 -3.21 8.68
C MET A 1 5.47 -3.08 8.98
N MET A 2 4.84 -2.09 8.41
CA MET A 2 3.40 -1.93 8.57
C MET A 2 2.68 -2.78 7.52
N LYS A 3 1.63 -3.45 7.92
CA LYS A 3 0.83 -4.29 7.03
C LYS A 3 -0.57 -3.69 6.87
N PHE A 4 -1.04 -3.66 5.62
CA PHE A 4 -2.37 -3.13 5.29
C PHE A 4 -3.13 -4.12 4.45
N SER A 5 -4.42 -4.30 4.74
CA SER A 5 -5.33 -5.05 3.87
C SER A 5 -5.88 -4.11 2.81
N VAL A 6 -5.77 -4.51 1.55
CA VAL A 6 -6.24 -3.69 0.42
C VAL A 6 -7.14 -4.57 -0.45
N PRO A 7 -8.42 -4.70 -0.09
CA PRO A 7 -9.32 -5.66 -0.76
C PRO A 7 -9.58 -5.37 -2.23
N LYS A 8 -9.38 -4.15 -2.67
CA LYS A 8 -9.56 -3.81 -4.09
C LYS A 8 -8.37 -4.21 -4.96
N MET A 9 -7.26 -4.62 -4.36
CA MET A 9 -6.06 -5.03 -5.08
C MET A 9 -6.24 -6.46 -5.58
N LYS A 10 -6.64 -6.61 -6.84
CA LYS A 10 -7.06 -7.91 -7.39
C LYS A 10 -6.17 -8.43 -8.50
N CYS A 11 -5.25 -7.63 -9.01
CA CYS A 11 -4.43 -8.03 -10.17
C CYS A 11 -3.08 -7.34 -10.12
N GLY A 12 -2.18 -7.73 -11.03
CA GLY A 12 -0.85 -7.16 -11.12
C GLY A 12 -0.84 -5.66 -11.37
N GLY A 13 -1.78 -5.17 -12.18
CA GLY A 13 -1.90 -3.74 -12.43
C GLY A 13 -2.26 -2.96 -11.17
N CYS A 14 -3.10 -3.53 -10.33
CA CYS A 14 -3.43 -2.94 -9.04
C CYS A 14 -2.20 -2.88 -8.13
N ALA A 15 -1.42 -3.95 -8.11
CA ALA A 15 -0.19 -3.99 -7.33
C ALA A 15 0.79 -2.91 -7.80
N ASP A 16 0.91 -2.71 -9.10
CA ASP A 16 1.78 -1.68 -9.66
C ASP A 16 1.32 -0.27 -9.24
N SER A 17 0.01 -0.02 -9.27
CA SER A 17 -0.54 1.27 -8.86
C SER A 17 -0.30 1.54 -7.38
N VAL A 18 -0.48 0.54 -6.54
CA VAL A 18 -0.21 0.65 -5.10
C VAL A 18 1.27 0.92 -4.85
N THR A 19 2.14 0.17 -5.53
CA THR A 19 3.58 0.37 -5.40
C THR A 19 3.97 1.78 -5.80
N ALA A 20 3.46 2.26 -6.92
CA ALA A 20 3.77 3.61 -7.39
C ALA A 20 3.33 4.67 -6.38
N ALA A 21 2.15 4.51 -5.78
CA ALA A 21 1.66 5.44 -4.78
C ALA A 21 2.57 5.48 -3.55
N LEU A 22 3.02 4.32 -3.09
CA LEU A 22 3.89 4.23 -1.92
C LEU A 22 5.31 4.73 -2.23
N ARG A 23 5.78 4.54 -3.46
CA ARG A 23 7.08 5.08 -3.88
C ARG A 23 7.12 6.60 -3.89
N LYS A 24 5.98 7.25 -4.05
CA LYS A 24 5.90 8.70 -3.95
C LYS A 24 6.09 9.18 -2.51
N LEU A 25 5.72 8.36 -1.54
CA LEU A 25 5.95 8.68 -0.12
C LEU A 25 7.40 8.46 0.28
N ASP A 26 7.97 7.35 -0.17
CA ASP A 26 9.34 6.98 0.17
C ASP A 26 9.91 6.12 -0.96
N ALA A 27 10.77 6.71 -1.77
CA ALA A 27 11.29 6.07 -2.98
C ALA A 27 12.17 4.85 -2.69
N THR A 28 12.70 4.74 -1.47
CA THR A 28 13.62 3.66 -1.11
C THR A 28 13.03 2.66 -0.12
N ALA A 29 11.79 2.85 0.31
CA ALA A 29 11.17 1.97 1.30
C ALA A 29 10.99 0.56 0.77
N PRO A 30 11.24 -0.48 1.59
CA PRO A 30 10.86 -1.83 1.20
C PRO A 30 9.34 -1.95 1.13
N ILE A 31 8.86 -2.50 0.03
CA ILE A 31 7.42 -2.71 -0.20
C ILE A 31 7.23 -4.14 -0.65
N GLU A 32 6.33 -4.85 0.02
CA GLU A 32 5.95 -6.21 -0.36
C GLU A 32 4.46 -6.29 -0.58
N ILE A 33 4.05 -6.97 -1.65
CA ILE A 33 2.65 -7.09 -2.01
C ILE A 33 2.30 -8.56 -2.15
N ASP A 34 1.23 -8.97 -1.46
CA ASP A 34 0.68 -10.31 -1.56
C ASP A 34 -0.71 -10.21 -2.19
N LEU A 35 -0.80 -10.52 -3.47
CA LEU A 35 -2.07 -10.43 -4.19
C LEU A 35 -3.08 -11.46 -3.72
N ASP A 36 -2.63 -12.64 -3.32
CA ASP A 36 -3.54 -13.68 -2.84
C ASP A 36 -4.22 -13.27 -1.54
N ALA A 37 -3.44 -12.72 -0.62
CA ALA A 37 -3.97 -12.23 0.66
C ALA A 37 -4.52 -10.81 0.56
N LYS A 38 -4.26 -10.12 -0.55
CA LYS A 38 -4.60 -8.70 -0.75
C LYS A 38 -4.02 -7.82 0.34
N GLU A 39 -2.74 -8.05 0.62
CA GLU A 39 -2.03 -7.32 1.67
C GLU A 39 -0.82 -6.60 1.10
N VAL A 40 -0.47 -5.49 1.74
CA VAL A 40 0.70 -4.70 1.39
C VAL A 40 1.50 -4.45 2.65
N GLU A 41 2.81 -4.68 2.60
CA GLU A 41 3.72 -4.34 3.69
C GLU A 41 4.61 -3.18 3.26
N PHE A 42 4.76 -2.20 4.14
CA PHE A 42 5.53 -1.00 3.89
C PHE A 42 6.50 -0.77 5.04
N GLY A 43 7.78 -0.70 4.71
CA GLY A 43 8.86 -0.56 5.71
C GLY A 43 9.53 0.79 5.75
N GLY A 44 8.94 1.81 5.14
CA GLY A 44 9.53 3.15 5.12
C GLY A 44 9.28 3.95 6.38
N ASN A 45 9.71 5.21 6.36
CA ASN A 45 9.61 6.11 7.51
C ASN A 45 8.30 6.90 7.56
N ALA A 46 7.46 6.81 6.53
CA ALA A 46 6.19 7.51 6.53
C ALA A 46 5.29 7.00 7.63
N SER A 47 4.45 7.88 8.18
CA SER A 47 3.50 7.49 9.20
C SER A 47 2.42 6.58 8.61
N ARG A 48 1.73 5.84 9.49
CA ARG A 48 0.61 5.00 9.07
C ARG A 48 -0.46 5.83 8.37
N ASP A 49 -0.77 7.01 8.91
CA ASP A 49 -1.76 7.90 8.30
C ASP A 49 -1.36 8.34 6.89
N ALA A 50 -0.09 8.63 6.68
CA ALA A 50 0.40 9.02 5.37
C ALA A 50 0.26 7.87 4.37
N VAL A 51 0.56 6.65 4.79
CA VAL A 51 0.42 5.47 3.93
C VAL A 51 -1.05 5.23 3.60
N VAL A 52 -1.93 5.31 4.58
CA VAL A 52 -3.37 5.14 4.37
C VAL A 52 -3.91 6.18 3.39
N SER A 53 -3.49 7.43 3.56
CA SER A 53 -3.91 8.52 2.65
C SER A 53 -3.43 8.26 1.22
N ALA A 54 -2.20 7.80 1.07
CA ALA A 54 -1.65 7.51 -0.27
C ALA A 54 -2.40 6.37 -0.95
N LEU A 55 -2.72 5.32 -0.19
CA LEU A 55 -3.49 4.20 -0.73
C LEU A 55 -4.88 4.64 -1.15
N ALA A 56 -5.55 5.44 -0.34
CA ALA A 56 -6.88 5.94 -0.66
C ALA A 56 -6.86 6.84 -1.90
N ALA A 57 -5.85 7.70 -2.01
CA ALA A 57 -5.70 8.59 -3.16
C ALA A 57 -5.46 7.82 -4.45
N ALA A 58 -4.84 6.65 -4.36
CA ALA A 58 -4.61 5.80 -5.53
C ALA A 58 -5.83 4.95 -5.90
N GLY A 59 -6.90 5.01 -5.11
CA GLY A 59 -8.10 4.22 -5.35
C GLY A 59 -8.09 2.85 -4.70
N TYR A 60 -7.15 2.60 -3.80
CA TYR A 60 -6.99 1.31 -3.12
C TYR A 60 -6.96 1.51 -1.60
N PRO A 61 -8.10 1.91 -1.00
CA PRO A 61 -8.11 2.19 0.44
C PRO A 61 -7.81 0.94 1.27
N ALA A 62 -7.10 1.15 2.37
CA ALA A 62 -6.81 0.07 3.31
C ALA A 62 -8.04 -0.23 4.15
N ALA A 63 -8.42 -1.51 4.23
CA ALA A 63 -9.60 -1.92 4.98
C ALA A 63 -9.38 -1.92 6.49
N ASN A 64 -8.14 -2.11 6.92
CA ASN A 64 -7.79 -2.15 8.34
C ASN A 64 -7.15 -0.85 8.84
N ALA A 65 -7.41 0.24 8.16
CA ALA A 65 -6.92 1.57 8.57
C ALA A 65 -7.67 2.03 9.82
N GLN A 66 -6.92 2.51 10.78
CA GLN A 66 -7.48 3.01 12.03
C GLN A 66 -7.02 4.43 12.30
#